data_9d0ba1434498748b62d7a1e8fc90ebcb
#
_entry.id   9d0ba1434498748b62d7a1e8fc90ebcb
#
_cell.length_a   1.000
_cell.length_b   1.000
_cell.length_c   1.000
_cell.angle_alpha   90.00
_cell.angle_beta   90.00
_cell.angle_gamma   90.00
#
_symmetry.space_group_name_H-M   'P 1'
#
loop_
_entity.id
_entity.type
_entity.pdbx_description
1 polymer ?
#
loop_
_entity_poly.entity_id
_entity_poly.type
_entity_poly.pdbx_seq_one_letter_code
_entity_poly.pdbx_strand_id
1 'polypeptide(L)'
;MLEIKNVTKVFNPGTVNEKLALDGFSLTLEEGDFVTVIGGNGAGKSTMMNAIAGVWPVDAGQILIDGVDVTKLSEHKRAKYLGRVFQDPMTGTAATMGIDENLALAKRRGKTRSLKSGTSKKEREEYKELLKTLGLGLEDRLTS
;
A
#
# COMPACT_ATOMS: atom_id res chain seq x y z
N MET A 1 -9.07 10.70 4.40
CA MET A 1 -9.24 11.51 3.18
C MET A 1 -8.00 11.41 2.29
N LEU A 2 -8.15 11.23 0.96
CA LEU A 2 -7.06 11.25 -0.03
C LEU A 2 -7.34 12.36 -1.05
N GLU A 3 -6.36 13.22 -1.30
CA GLU A 3 -6.46 14.25 -2.33
C GLU A 3 -5.28 14.10 -3.32
N ILE A 4 -5.60 13.99 -4.59
CA ILE A 4 -4.66 14.00 -5.71
C ILE A 4 -4.96 15.25 -6.52
N LYS A 5 -3.97 16.14 -6.69
CA LYS A 5 -4.14 17.44 -7.32
C LYS A 5 -3.20 17.59 -8.51
N ASN A 6 -3.77 17.59 -9.71
CA ASN A 6 -3.07 17.83 -10.99
C ASN A 6 -1.79 17.00 -11.16
N VAL A 7 -1.87 15.71 -10.81
CA VAL A 7 -0.69 14.82 -10.86
C VAL A 7 -0.38 14.42 -12.29
N THR A 8 0.88 14.65 -12.68
CA THR A 8 1.41 14.24 -13.97
C THR A 8 2.54 13.23 -13.77
N LYS A 9 2.56 12.20 -14.63
CA LYS A 9 3.62 11.21 -14.67
C LYS A 9 3.97 10.85 -16.10
N VAL A 10 5.23 11.08 -16.46
CA VAL A 10 5.83 10.71 -17.75
C VAL A 10 6.88 9.63 -17.49
N PHE A 11 6.84 8.56 -18.26
CA PHE A 11 7.90 7.56 -18.30
C PHE A 11 8.81 7.80 -19.48
N ASN A 12 10.12 7.59 -19.30
CA ASN A 12 11.16 7.72 -20.32
C ASN A 12 11.12 9.05 -21.10
N PRO A 13 11.09 10.21 -20.40
CA PRO A 13 10.96 11.51 -21.06
C PRO A 13 12.11 11.75 -22.04
N GLY A 14 11.78 12.31 -23.20
CA GLY A 14 12.75 12.63 -24.25
C GLY A 14 13.28 11.45 -25.05
N THR A 15 12.67 10.25 -24.90
CA THR A 15 13.04 9.06 -25.68
C THR A 15 11.91 8.62 -26.61
N VAL A 16 12.21 7.72 -27.56
CA VAL A 16 11.20 7.11 -28.45
C VAL A 16 10.13 6.30 -27.70
N ASN A 17 10.40 5.93 -26.45
CA ASN A 17 9.50 5.21 -25.57
C ASN A 17 8.85 6.12 -24.51
N GLU A 18 8.84 7.42 -24.75
CA GLU A 18 8.16 8.36 -23.86
C GLU A 18 6.68 8.03 -23.74
N LYS A 19 6.17 7.99 -22.53
CA LYS A 19 4.76 7.71 -22.25
C LYS A 19 4.23 8.63 -21.17
N LEU A 20 3.31 9.50 -21.53
CA LEU A 20 2.50 10.26 -20.59
C LEU A 20 1.46 9.30 -20.00
N ALA A 21 1.62 8.94 -18.75
CA ALA A 21 0.79 7.93 -18.08
C ALA A 21 -0.29 8.54 -17.18
N LEU A 22 -0.02 9.71 -16.61
CA LEU A 22 -1.00 10.55 -15.91
C LEU A 22 -0.82 11.99 -16.42
N ASP A 23 -1.92 12.62 -16.80
CA ASP A 23 -1.96 13.97 -17.35
C ASP A 23 -2.86 14.86 -16.50
N GLY A 24 -2.30 15.64 -15.58
CA GLY A 24 -3.04 16.52 -14.70
C GLY A 24 -4.13 15.82 -13.89
N PHE A 25 -3.92 14.55 -13.53
CA PHE A 25 -4.92 13.73 -12.86
C PHE A 25 -5.27 14.27 -11.49
N SER A 26 -6.57 14.41 -11.22
CA SER A 26 -7.10 14.87 -9.93
C SER A 26 -8.19 13.93 -9.43
N LEU A 27 -8.18 13.62 -8.13
CA LEU A 27 -9.16 12.78 -7.47
C LEU A 27 -9.21 13.14 -5.98
N THR A 28 -10.41 13.24 -5.43
CA THR A 28 -10.61 13.39 -3.99
C THR A 28 -11.44 12.23 -3.47
N LEU A 29 -11.00 11.59 -2.40
CA LEU A 29 -11.75 10.57 -1.66
C LEU A 29 -11.93 11.04 -0.23
N GLU A 30 -13.17 11.10 0.20
CA GLU A 30 -13.53 11.39 1.58
C GLU A 30 -13.44 10.17 2.48
N GLU A 31 -13.56 10.36 3.77
CA GLU A 31 -13.60 9.24 4.73
C GLU A 31 -14.86 8.39 4.48
N GLY A 32 -14.66 7.07 4.37
CA GLY A 32 -15.73 6.11 4.09
C GLY A 32 -16.01 5.88 2.61
N ASP A 33 -15.39 6.63 1.69
CA ASP A 33 -15.57 6.40 0.27
C ASP A 33 -15.03 5.04 -0.19
N PHE A 34 -15.79 4.42 -1.09
CA PHE A 34 -15.39 3.25 -1.85
C PHE A 34 -15.42 3.58 -3.34
N VAL A 35 -14.25 3.54 -3.98
CA VAL A 35 -14.10 3.92 -5.40
C VAL A 35 -13.50 2.78 -6.21
N THR A 36 -14.12 2.51 -7.35
CA THR A 36 -13.64 1.55 -8.33
C THR A 36 -13.04 2.29 -9.53
N VAL A 37 -11.82 1.91 -9.91
CA VAL A 37 -11.13 2.46 -11.09
C VAL A 37 -11.21 1.47 -12.24
N ILE A 38 -11.88 1.87 -13.32
CA ILE A 38 -12.11 1.06 -14.51
C ILE A 38 -11.33 1.66 -15.69
N GLY A 39 -10.82 0.83 -16.56
CA GLY A 39 -10.13 1.23 -17.80
C GLY A 39 -9.36 0.08 -18.42
N GLY A 40 -9.02 0.20 -19.69
CA GLY A 40 -8.24 -0.78 -20.44
C GLY A 40 -6.79 -0.93 -19.94
N ASN A 41 -6.06 -1.88 -20.54
CA ASN A 41 -4.63 -2.02 -20.28
C ASN A 41 -3.88 -0.78 -20.78
N GLY A 42 -2.99 -0.26 -19.94
CA GLY A 42 -2.25 0.96 -20.25
C GLY A 42 -2.96 2.28 -19.91
N ALA A 43 -4.20 2.25 -19.40
CA ALA A 43 -4.98 3.45 -19.02
C ALA A 43 -4.48 4.19 -17.76
N GLY A 44 -3.30 3.87 -17.24
CA GLY A 44 -2.71 4.57 -16.09
C GLY A 44 -3.16 4.07 -14.70
N LYS A 45 -4.07 3.08 -14.59
CA LYS A 45 -4.57 2.58 -13.29
C LYS A 45 -3.44 2.19 -12.32
N SER A 46 -2.55 1.31 -12.77
CA SER A 46 -1.41 0.88 -11.96
C SER A 46 -0.43 2.02 -11.71
N THR A 47 -0.27 2.96 -12.64
CA THR A 47 0.57 4.15 -12.47
C THR A 47 0.02 5.03 -11.36
N MET A 48 -1.30 5.27 -11.35
CA MET A 48 -1.96 6.03 -10.30
C MET A 48 -1.78 5.36 -8.93
N MET A 49 -2.05 4.05 -8.83
CA MET A 49 -1.89 3.31 -7.57
C MET A 49 -0.45 3.34 -7.06
N ASN A 50 0.53 3.18 -7.95
CA ASN A 50 1.95 3.24 -7.60
C ASN A 50 2.41 4.66 -7.26
N ALA A 51 1.85 5.70 -7.88
CA ALA A 51 2.11 7.09 -7.53
C ALA A 51 1.58 7.42 -6.13
N ILE A 52 0.36 6.98 -5.79
CA ILE A 52 -0.21 7.12 -4.44
C ILE A 52 0.66 6.39 -3.41
N ALA A 53 1.06 5.16 -3.70
CA ALA A 53 1.89 4.36 -2.81
C ALA A 53 3.32 4.90 -2.65
N GLY A 54 3.80 5.74 -3.58
CA GLY A 54 5.15 6.31 -3.56
C GLY A 54 6.22 5.41 -4.17
N VAL A 55 5.81 4.39 -4.93
CA VAL A 55 6.71 3.54 -5.73
C VAL A 55 7.35 4.35 -6.84
N TRP A 56 6.55 5.20 -7.50
CA TRP A 56 7.02 6.09 -8.53
C TRP A 56 6.83 7.55 -8.12
N PRO A 57 7.88 8.37 -8.22
CA PRO A 57 7.73 9.81 -8.02
C PRO A 57 6.88 10.40 -9.14
N VAL A 58 6.06 11.38 -8.79
CA VAL A 58 5.30 12.17 -9.77
C VAL A 58 6.15 13.33 -10.28
N ASP A 59 5.92 13.74 -11.53
CA ASP A 59 6.70 14.79 -12.17
C ASP A 59 6.09 16.17 -11.91
N ALA A 60 4.76 16.22 -11.66
CA ALA A 60 4.05 17.44 -11.24
C ALA A 60 2.85 17.08 -10.40
N GLY A 61 2.27 18.08 -9.70
CA GLY A 61 1.10 17.92 -8.85
C GLY A 61 1.42 17.57 -7.42
N GLN A 62 0.36 17.22 -6.67
CA GLN A 62 0.45 16.99 -5.24
C GLN A 62 -0.44 15.82 -4.80
N ILE A 63 0.03 15.06 -3.81
CA ILE A 63 -0.72 13.95 -3.18
C ILE A 63 -0.74 14.21 -1.68
N LEU A 64 -1.94 14.32 -1.10
CA LEU A 64 -2.16 14.47 0.33
C LEU A 64 -2.95 13.27 0.87
N ILE A 65 -2.55 12.79 2.04
CA ILE A 65 -3.28 11.77 2.81
C ILE A 65 -3.56 12.34 4.19
N ASP A 66 -4.82 12.44 4.55
CA ASP A 66 -5.30 13.06 5.80
C ASP A 66 -4.69 14.45 6.04
N GLY A 67 -4.65 15.28 4.98
CA GLY A 67 -4.08 16.62 5.01
C GLY A 67 -2.54 16.67 5.02
N VAL A 68 -1.87 15.53 5.08
CA VAL A 68 -0.40 15.47 5.06
C VAL A 68 0.10 15.34 3.63
N ASP A 69 0.95 16.25 3.19
CA ASP A 69 1.61 16.15 1.89
C ASP A 69 2.63 15.01 1.87
N VAL A 70 2.31 13.99 1.09
CA VAL A 70 3.15 12.80 0.93
C VAL A 70 3.87 12.78 -0.42
N THR A 71 3.73 13.79 -1.25
CA THR A 71 4.20 13.83 -2.65
C THR A 71 5.66 13.42 -2.80
N LYS A 72 6.52 13.90 -1.91
CA LYS A 72 7.97 13.62 -1.94
C LYS A 72 8.41 12.50 -0.98
N LEU A 73 7.47 11.88 -0.26
CA LEU A 73 7.80 10.79 0.64
C LEU A 73 8.02 9.51 -0.15
N SER A 74 9.05 8.76 0.23
CA SER A 74 9.29 7.41 -0.29
C SER A 74 8.23 6.42 0.17
N GLU A 75 8.09 5.28 -0.53
CA GLU A 75 7.10 4.24 -0.26
C GLU A 75 7.07 3.82 1.22
N HIS A 76 8.24 3.52 1.81
CA HIS A 76 8.31 3.10 3.22
C HIS A 76 7.85 4.18 4.20
N LYS A 77 8.01 5.47 3.87
CA LYS A 77 7.52 6.58 4.69
C LYS A 77 6.02 6.79 4.55
N ARG A 78 5.44 6.46 3.37
CA ARG A 78 3.99 6.49 3.14
C ARG A 78 3.27 5.29 3.75
N ALA A 79 3.96 4.17 3.97
CA ALA A 79 3.38 2.93 4.48
C ALA A 79 2.61 3.10 5.81
N LYS A 80 2.89 4.11 6.61
CA LYS A 80 2.13 4.39 7.84
C LYS A 80 0.74 5.00 7.59
N TYR A 81 0.52 5.60 6.42
CA TYR A 81 -0.74 6.28 6.06
C TYR A 81 -1.67 5.40 5.22
N LEU A 82 -1.15 4.37 4.53
CA LEU A 82 -1.93 3.57 3.59
C LEU A 82 -1.64 2.07 3.74
N GLY A 83 -2.65 1.25 3.44
CA GLY A 83 -2.52 -0.18 3.23
C GLY A 83 -2.54 -0.50 1.74
N ARG A 84 -1.78 -1.49 1.33
CA ARG A 84 -1.76 -1.96 -0.06
C ARG A 84 -1.99 -3.47 -0.12
N VAL A 85 -2.91 -3.86 -1.00
CA VAL A 85 -3.10 -5.26 -1.39
C VAL A 85 -2.60 -5.40 -2.82
N PHE A 86 -1.74 -6.37 -3.05
CA PHE A 86 -1.19 -6.67 -4.36
C PHE A 86 -2.09 -7.66 -5.12
N GLN A 87 -2.04 -7.63 -6.44
CA GLN A 87 -2.73 -8.59 -7.27
C GLN A 87 -2.17 -10.01 -7.07
N ASP A 88 -0.84 -10.13 -6.94
CA ASP A 88 -0.17 -11.36 -6.54
C ASP A 88 0.01 -11.35 -5.02
N PRO A 89 -0.65 -12.25 -4.27
CA PRO A 89 -0.54 -12.32 -2.82
C PRO A 89 0.89 -12.61 -2.33
N MET A 90 1.71 -13.28 -3.14
CA MET A 90 3.11 -13.56 -2.79
C MET A 90 3.97 -12.31 -2.72
N THR A 91 3.61 -11.25 -3.44
CA THR A 91 4.32 -9.96 -3.42
C THR A 91 4.11 -9.21 -2.09
N GLY A 92 2.99 -9.45 -1.42
CA GLY A 92 2.60 -8.76 -0.17
C GLY A 92 2.99 -9.50 1.11
N THR A 93 3.55 -10.72 1.01
CA THR A 93 3.86 -11.58 2.15
C THR A 93 5.30 -12.10 2.08
N ALA A 94 5.89 -12.39 3.25
CA ALA A 94 7.15 -13.10 3.33
C ALA A 94 6.87 -14.60 3.33
N ALA A 95 6.99 -15.26 2.18
CA ALA A 95 6.57 -16.65 1.96
C ALA A 95 7.27 -17.68 2.87
N THR A 96 8.44 -17.35 3.39
CA THR A 96 9.22 -18.23 4.28
C THR A 96 8.97 -17.98 5.77
N MET A 97 8.11 -17.01 6.10
CA MET A 97 7.74 -16.65 7.47
C MET A 97 6.36 -17.18 7.81
N GLY A 98 6.15 -17.56 9.07
CA GLY A 98 4.84 -17.97 9.57
C GLY A 98 3.78 -16.88 9.48
N ILE A 99 2.52 -17.27 9.58
CA ILE A 99 1.38 -16.33 9.53
C ILE A 99 1.49 -15.29 10.66
N ASP A 100 1.86 -15.71 11.87
CA ASP A 100 2.03 -14.81 13.02
C ASP A 100 3.16 -13.81 12.81
N GLU A 101 4.25 -14.20 12.15
CA GLU A 101 5.37 -13.31 11.83
C GLU A 101 4.98 -12.29 10.76
N ASN A 102 4.27 -12.70 9.72
CA ASN A 102 3.73 -11.81 8.70
C ASN A 102 2.75 -10.79 9.31
N LEU A 103 1.85 -11.22 10.19
CA LEU A 103 0.92 -10.34 10.90
C LEU A 103 1.67 -9.38 11.84
N ALA A 104 2.74 -9.83 12.49
CA ALA A 104 3.59 -8.97 13.32
C ALA A 104 4.30 -7.89 12.50
N LEU A 105 4.79 -8.21 11.30
CA LEU A 105 5.36 -7.24 10.38
C LEU A 105 4.32 -6.18 9.97
N ALA A 106 3.12 -6.62 9.60
CA ALA A 106 2.03 -5.73 9.23
C ALA A 106 1.62 -4.79 10.37
N LYS A 107 1.48 -5.33 11.60
CA LYS A 107 1.12 -4.56 12.81
C LYS A 107 2.18 -3.51 13.18
N ARG A 108 3.44 -3.78 12.87
CA ARG A 108 4.58 -2.88 13.18
C ARG A 108 4.88 -1.88 12.06
N ARG A 109 4.09 -1.84 11.03
CA ARG A 109 4.23 -0.89 9.92
C ARG A 109 4.28 0.55 10.45
N GLY A 110 5.28 1.32 10.00
CA GLY A 110 5.47 2.70 10.41
C GLY A 110 5.99 2.92 11.85
N LYS A 111 6.31 1.84 12.57
CA LYS A 111 6.87 1.91 13.92
C LYS A 111 8.37 1.65 13.91
N THR A 112 9.08 2.19 14.91
CA THR A 112 10.51 1.95 15.10
C THR A 112 10.74 0.48 15.45
N ARG A 113 11.73 -0.13 14.82
CA ARG A 113 12.14 -1.51 15.11
C ARG A 113 12.87 -1.57 16.46
N SER A 114 12.62 -2.61 17.23
CA SER A 114 13.35 -2.93 18.45
C SER A 114 13.85 -4.37 18.40
N LEU A 115 14.85 -4.70 19.23
CA LEU A 115 15.41 -6.05 19.36
C LEU A 115 14.52 -7.00 20.21
N LYS A 116 13.25 -6.66 20.41
CA LYS A 116 12.29 -7.53 21.13
C LYS A 116 11.90 -8.73 20.27
N SER A 117 11.45 -9.80 20.94
CA SER A 117 10.91 -11.00 20.27
C SER A 117 9.92 -10.65 19.16
N GLY A 118 9.97 -11.40 18.07
CA GLY A 118 9.11 -11.19 16.88
C GLY A 118 7.63 -11.22 17.20
N THR A 119 7.18 -12.22 18.00
CA THR A 119 5.80 -12.37 18.43
C THR A 119 5.74 -12.75 19.91
N SER A 120 4.82 -12.14 20.66
CA SER A 120 4.52 -12.50 22.05
C SER A 120 3.30 -13.44 22.11
N LYS A 121 3.11 -14.15 23.24
CA LYS A 121 1.91 -14.97 23.44
C LYS A 121 0.63 -14.14 23.30
N LYS A 122 0.60 -12.94 23.85
CA LYS A 122 -0.55 -12.03 23.76
C LYS A 122 -0.86 -11.65 22.30
N GLU A 123 0.16 -11.33 21.52
CA GLU A 123 -0.01 -11.00 20.09
C GLU A 123 -0.53 -12.20 19.31
N ARG A 124 -0.07 -13.42 19.60
CA ARG A 124 -0.57 -14.64 18.96
C ARG A 124 -2.05 -14.89 19.25
N GLU A 125 -2.52 -14.64 20.46
CA GLU A 125 -3.95 -14.75 20.78
C GLU A 125 -4.76 -13.68 20.03
N GLU A 126 -4.27 -12.43 19.94
CA GLU A 126 -4.91 -11.39 19.14
C GLU A 126 -4.99 -11.79 17.65
N TYR A 127 -3.93 -12.41 17.11
CA TYR A 127 -3.92 -12.86 15.71
C TYR A 127 -4.84 -14.05 15.47
N LYS A 128 -4.98 -14.97 16.42
CA LYS A 128 -5.96 -16.06 16.35
C LYS A 128 -7.39 -15.53 16.27
N GLU A 129 -7.73 -14.58 17.13
CA GLU A 129 -9.06 -13.96 17.10
C GLU A 129 -9.32 -13.23 15.77
N LEU A 130 -8.31 -12.53 15.26
CA LEU A 130 -8.42 -11.89 13.95
C LEU A 130 -8.65 -12.91 12.83
N LEU A 131 -7.90 -14.02 12.82
CA LEU A 131 -8.02 -15.07 11.80
C LEU A 131 -9.34 -15.82 11.86
N LYS A 132 -9.92 -16.01 13.04
CA LYS A 132 -11.26 -16.59 13.21
C LYS A 132 -12.34 -15.82 12.45
N THR A 133 -12.19 -14.50 12.32
CA THR A 133 -13.16 -13.69 11.58
C THR A 133 -13.23 -14.05 10.09
N LEU A 134 -12.18 -14.70 9.56
CA LEU A 134 -12.15 -15.17 8.18
C LEU A 134 -12.89 -16.50 7.95
N GLY A 135 -13.10 -17.29 9.01
CA GLY A 135 -13.79 -18.57 8.94
C GLY A 135 -13.08 -19.65 8.10
N LEU A 136 -11.74 -19.56 7.97
CA LEU A 136 -10.93 -20.42 7.10
C LEU A 136 -10.07 -21.45 7.88
N GLY A 137 -10.19 -21.51 9.20
CA GLY A 137 -9.39 -22.40 10.06
C GLY A 137 -7.90 -22.04 10.12
N LEU A 138 -7.55 -20.80 9.76
CA LEU A 138 -6.15 -20.32 9.75
C LEU A 138 -5.61 -20.07 11.16
N GLU A 139 -6.48 -19.88 12.15
CA GLU A 139 -6.12 -19.71 13.55
C GLU A 139 -5.34 -20.87 14.13
N ASP A 140 -5.54 -22.10 13.59
CA ASP A 140 -4.81 -23.31 14.00
C ASP A 140 -3.46 -23.47 13.29
N ARG A 141 -3.20 -22.65 12.26
CA ARG A 141 -2.01 -22.71 11.41
C ARG A 141 -1.09 -21.50 11.55
N LEU A 142 -1.13 -20.81 12.66
CA LEU A 142 -0.42 -19.55 12.92
C LEU A 142 1.10 -19.61 12.67
N THR A 143 1.71 -20.75 12.93
CA THR A 143 3.17 -20.95 12.79
C THR A 143 3.56 -21.77 11.54
N SER A 144 2.62 -21.91 10.63
CA SER A 144 2.84 -22.64 9.37
C SER A 144 3.38 -21.73 8.30
#